data_3d92304f4ad04e9d7c2367332619b186
#
_entry.id   3d92304f4ad04e9d7c2367332619b186
#
_cell.length_a   1.000
_cell.length_b   1.000
_cell.length_c   1.000
_cell.angle_alpha   90.00
_cell.angle_beta   90.00
_cell.angle_gamma   90.00
#
_symmetry.space_group_name_H-M   'P 1'
#
loop_
_entity.id
_entity.type
_entity.pdbx_description
1 polymer ?
#
loop_
_entity_poly.entity_id
_entity_poly.type
_entity_poly.pdbx_seq_one_letter_code
_entity_poly.pdbx_strand_id
1 'polypeptide(L)'
;NQVRALWQIGPNPLFIASFIASGHNDSLMTMFMLGGLYYAKRYRDTWWGGPLGVTFVALGVAVKPLALVVLPFVGLLWAGKNASWPRKFIFWAFSGVLLLAEMALMGWVTGLEFGWIKALSTTGGQYIWYTPFGLVIGAASLFVQGDAFEVIRKLIETVGKGIGMLGAVAMAFVGRDRNIVRHAGLAILFMLLCSPMIQPWYLLWAIPMLAATGLRSHFQLMWYFITTLFFMAYGVSDKLNVSPYLRDFNQDMGRLIATVICL
;
A
#
# COMPACT_ATOMS: atom_id res chain seq x y z
N ASN A 1 -21.02 -2.45 -11.72
CA ASN A 1 -19.96 -2.11 -10.76
C ASN A 1 -18.55 -2.37 -11.32
N GLN A 2 -18.32 -3.40 -12.12
CA GLN A 2 -16.99 -3.69 -12.71
C GLN A 2 -16.54 -2.59 -13.68
N VAL A 3 -17.43 -2.14 -14.58
CA VAL A 3 -17.14 -1.05 -15.51
C VAL A 3 -16.72 0.22 -14.76
N ARG A 4 -17.45 0.57 -13.68
CA ARG A 4 -17.11 1.73 -12.85
C ARG A 4 -15.73 1.60 -12.18
N ALA A 5 -15.38 0.43 -11.66
CA ALA A 5 -14.06 0.19 -11.08
C ALA A 5 -12.95 0.33 -12.14
N LEU A 6 -13.18 -0.20 -13.36
CA LEU A 6 -12.23 -0.06 -14.46
C LEU A 6 -12.06 1.41 -14.87
N TRP A 7 -13.15 2.20 -14.91
CA TRP A 7 -13.09 3.63 -15.18
C TRP A 7 -12.39 4.43 -14.09
N GLN A 8 -12.45 3.99 -12.86
CA GLN A 8 -11.72 4.65 -11.76
C GLN A 8 -10.22 4.36 -11.78
N ILE A 9 -9.78 3.26 -12.38
CA ILE A 9 -8.37 2.84 -12.37
C ILE A 9 -7.73 3.05 -13.74
N GLY A 10 -8.35 2.57 -14.82
CA GLY A 10 -7.75 2.56 -16.16
C GLY A 10 -7.33 3.94 -16.66
N PRO A 11 -8.22 4.94 -16.71
CA PRO A 11 -7.87 6.30 -17.12
C PRO A 11 -7.28 7.16 -15.98
N ASN A 12 -7.03 6.60 -14.80
CA ASN A 12 -6.39 7.33 -13.71
C ASN A 12 -4.98 7.77 -14.14
N PRO A 13 -4.68 9.09 -14.21
CA PRO A 13 -3.41 9.56 -14.69
C PRO A 13 -2.24 9.09 -13.83
N LEU A 14 -2.43 8.91 -12.54
CA LEU A 14 -1.42 8.37 -11.64
C LEU A 14 -1.09 6.90 -11.98
N PHE A 15 -2.11 6.10 -12.33
CA PHE A 15 -1.93 4.73 -12.78
C PHE A 15 -1.16 4.68 -14.11
N ILE A 16 -1.56 5.51 -15.07
CA ILE A 16 -0.89 5.57 -16.38
C ILE A 16 0.57 6.01 -16.23
N ALA A 17 0.81 7.09 -15.49
CA ALA A 17 2.16 7.62 -15.31
C ALA A 17 3.08 6.67 -14.53
N SER A 18 2.59 6.10 -13.42
CA SER A 18 3.43 5.32 -12.52
C SER A 18 3.53 3.85 -12.91
N PHE A 19 2.41 3.21 -13.27
CA PHE A 19 2.39 1.77 -13.53
C PHE A 19 2.65 1.42 -14.99
N ILE A 20 2.14 2.23 -15.92
CA ILE A 20 2.31 1.95 -17.36
C ILE A 20 3.58 2.63 -17.88
N ALA A 21 3.67 3.96 -17.80
CA ALA A 21 4.77 4.71 -18.41
C ALA A 21 6.10 4.53 -17.68
N SER A 22 6.10 4.52 -16.34
CA SER A 22 7.33 4.35 -15.55
C SER A 22 7.70 2.90 -15.28
N GLY A 23 6.80 1.93 -15.52
CA GLY A 23 7.06 0.51 -15.31
C GLY A 23 7.45 0.14 -13.89
N HIS A 24 6.91 0.85 -12.89
CA HIS A 24 7.23 0.57 -11.48
C HIS A 24 6.89 -0.87 -11.09
N ASN A 25 7.83 -1.54 -10.40
CA ASN A 25 7.63 -2.90 -9.88
C ASN A 25 6.46 -3.01 -8.89
N ASP A 26 6.03 -1.89 -8.32
CA ASP A 26 4.81 -1.79 -7.50
C ASP A 26 3.54 -2.24 -8.24
N SER A 27 3.51 -2.10 -9.58
CA SER A 27 2.42 -2.60 -10.42
C SER A 27 2.31 -4.11 -10.32
N LEU A 28 3.45 -4.81 -10.40
CA LEU A 28 3.53 -6.26 -10.29
C LEU A 28 3.13 -6.73 -8.89
N MET A 29 3.64 -6.07 -7.84
CA MET A 29 3.21 -6.34 -6.46
C MET A 29 1.70 -6.17 -6.30
N THR A 30 1.13 -5.06 -6.80
CA THR A 30 -0.31 -4.78 -6.70
C THR A 30 -1.13 -5.80 -7.45
N MET A 31 -0.69 -6.22 -8.64
CA MET A 31 -1.31 -7.29 -9.41
C MET A 31 -1.36 -8.59 -8.60
N PHE A 32 -0.26 -8.98 -7.95
CA PHE A 32 -0.22 -10.17 -7.13
C PHE A 32 -1.09 -10.06 -5.88
N MET A 33 -1.13 -8.92 -5.20
CA MET A 33 -2.06 -8.70 -4.07
C MET A 33 -3.52 -8.85 -4.49
N LEU A 34 -3.90 -8.25 -5.62
CA LEU A 34 -5.26 -8.36 -6.17
C LEU A 34 -5.58 -9.79 -6.61
N GLY A 35 -4.64 -10.46 -7.26
CA GLY A 35 -4.74 -11.88 -7.64
C GLY A 35 -4.98 -12.75 -6.42
N GLY A 36 -4.21 -12.57 -5.35
CA GLY A 36 -4.36 -13.30 -4.09
C GLY A 36 -5.77 -13.17 -3.51
N LEU A 37 -6.26 -11.95 -3.40
CA LEU A 37 -7.63 -11.69 -2.93
C LEU A 37 -8.70 -12.24 -3.89
N TYR A 38 -8.47 -12.10 -5.20
CA TYR A 38 -9.41 -12.58 -6.22
C TYR A 38 -9.55 -14.09 -6.18
N TYR A 39 -8.44 -14.84 -6.23
CA TYR A 39 -8.46 -16.29 -6.27
C TYR A 39 -8.98 -16.89 -4.96
N ALA A 40 -8.54 -16.38 -3.80
CA ALA A 40 -9.06 -16.81 -2.51
C ALA A 40 -10.57 -16.54 -2.38
N LYS A 41 -11.08 -15.43 -2.95
CA LYS A 41 -12.52 -15.12 -2.93
C LYS A 41 -13.30 -15.90 -3.96
N ARG A 42 -12.78 -16.04 -5.18
CA ARG A 42 -13.48 -16.70 -6.31
C ARG A 42 -13.64 -18.18 -6.09
N TYR A 43 -12.63 -18.81 -5.50
CA TYR A 43 -12.53 -20.26 -5.30
C TYR A 43 -12.54 -20.65 -3.81
N ARG A 44 -13.17 -19.84 -2.97
CA ARG A 44 -13.20 -20.03 -1.51
C ARG A 44 -13.87 -21.36 -1.09
N ASP A 45 -14.75 -21.91 -1.93
CA ASP A 45 -15.47 -23.16 -1.66
C ASP A 45 -14.67 -24.38 -2.19
N THR A 46 -13.46 -24.17 -2.68
CA THR A 46 -12.53 -25.23 -3.11
C THR A 46 -11.33 -25.30 -2.16
N TRP A 47 -10.70 -26.48 -2.08
CA TRP A 47 -9.54 -26.67 -1.21
C TRP A 47 -8.30 -25.89 -1.66
N TRP A 48 -8.17 -25.59 -2.95
CA TRP A 48 -7.00 -24.93 -3.57
C TRP A 48 -7.12 -23.40 -3.67
N GLY A 49 -8.31 -22.85 -3.50
CA GLY A 49 -8.52 -21.39 -3.65
C GLY A 49 -7.74 -20.54 -2.64
N GLY A 50 -7.69 -21.00 -1.39
CA GLY A 50 -6.88 -20.37 -0.35
C GLY A 50 -5.38 -20.48 -0.61
N PRO A 51 -4.83 -21.70 -0.79
CA PRO A 51 -3.42 -21.88 -1.15
C PRO A 51 -3.00 -21.06 -2.36
N LEU A 52 -3.74 -21.08 -3.46
CA LEU A 52 -3.45 -20.25 -4.63
C LEU A 52 -3.43 -18.74 -4.28
N GLY A 53 -4.37 -18.31 -3.43
CA GLY A 53 -4.38 -16.94 -2.94
C GLY A 53 -3.11 -16.58 -2.15
N VAL A 54 -2.61 -17.50 -1.31
CA VAL A 54 -1.36 -17.33 -0.56
C VAL A 54 -0.16 -17.29 -1.52
N THR A 55 -0.09 -18.19 -2.51
CA THR A 55 0.99 -18.18 -3.53
C THR A 55 1.07 -16.84 -4.25
N PHE A 56 -0.06 -16.26 -4.64
CA PHE A 56 -0.06 -14.93 -5.24
C PHE A 56 0.48 -13.86 -4.26
N VAL A 57 0.10 -13.92 -2.99
CA VAL A 57 0.67 -12.99 -1.98
C VAL A 57 2.17 -13.22 -1.81
N ALA A 58 2.65 -14.46 -1.78
CA ALA A 58 4.07 -14.78 -1.69
C ALA A 58 4.86 -14.20 -2.87
N LEU A 59 4.35 -14.33 -4.10
CA LEU A 59 4.92 -13.67 -5.28
C LEU A 59 4.95 -12.14 -5.12
N GLY A 60 3.90 -11.55 -4.54
CA GLY A 60 3.86 -10.13 -4.21
C GLY A 60 4.93 -9.74 -3.19
N VAL A 61 5.13 -10.56 -2.16
CA VAL A 61 6.17 -10.37 -1.12
C VAL A 61 7.57 -10.47 -1.73
N ALA A 62 7.78 -11.38 -2.67
CA ALA A 62 9.04 -11.51 -3.41
C ALA A 62 9.37 -10.24 -4.22
N VAL A 63 8.35 -9.51 -4.69
CA VAL A 63 8.54 -8.20 -5.33
C VAL A 63 8.76 -7.11 -4.28
N LYS A 64 7.89 -7.05 -3.26
CA LYS A 64 7.94 -6.03 -2.20
C LYS A 64 7.24 -6.54 -0.92
N PRO A 65 7.94 -6.54 0.23
CA PRO A 65 7.42 -7.12 1.47
C PRO A 65 6.09 -6.55 1.96
N LEU A 66 5.71 -5.36 1.52
CA LEU A 66 4.42 -4.74 1.87
C LEU A 66 3.21 -5.61 1.51
N ALA A 67 3.31 -6.47 0.50
CA ALA A 67 2.24 -7.39 0.13
C ALA A 67 1.80 -8.31 1.28
N LEU A 68 2.63 -8.51 2.32
CA LEU A 68 2.27 -9.22 3.55
C LEU A 68 0.99 -8.67 4.22
N VAL A 69 0.70 -7.38 4.07
CA VAL A 69 -0.49 -6.75 4.66
C VAL A 69 -1.78 -7.41 4.16
N VAL A 70 -1.76 -8.00 2.97
CA VAL A 70 -2.95 -8.65 2.38
C VAL A 70 -3.13 -10.09 2.86
N LEU A 71 -2.09 -10.73 3.39
CA LEU A 71 -2.12 -12.12 3.82
C LEU A 71 -3.25 -12.47 4.83
N PRO A 72 -3.47 -11.69 5.90
CA PRO A 72 -4.55 -11.96 6.84
C PRO A 72 -5.94 -11.96 6.16
N PHE A 73 -6.14 -11.12 5.15
CA PHE A 73 -7.39 -11.03 4.41
C PHE A 73 -7.60 -12.23 3.48
N VAL A 74 -6.53 -12.77 2.89
CA VAL A 74 -6.55 -14.04 2.17
C VAL A 74 -6.92 -15.19 3.11
N GLY A 75 -6.32 -15.24 4.31
CA GLY A 75 -6.66 -16.23 5.34
C GLY A 75 -8.13 -16.16 5.77
N LEU A 76 -8.70 -14.95 5.90
CA LEU A 76 -10.13 -14.77 6.20
C LEU A 76 -11.03 -15.29 5.06
N LEU A 77 -10.65 -15.05 3.81
CA LEU A 77 -11.38 -15.56 2.64
C LEU A 77 -11.31 -17.08 2.59
N TRP A 78 -10.15 -17.65 2.89
CA TRP A 78 -9.92 -19.11 2.94
C TRP A 78 -10.68 -19.79 4.08
N ALA A 79 -10.77 -19.14 5.26
CA ALA A 79 -11.55 -19.64 6.38
C ALA A 79 -13.03 -19.85 6.03
N GLY A 80 -13.54 -19.10 5.05
CA GLY A 80 -14.90 -19.19 4.55
C GLY A 80 -15.82 -18.14 5.15
N LYS A 81 -16.99 -18.01 4.51
CA LYS A 81 -18.02 -17.05 4.93
C LYS A 81 -18.61 -17.49 6.29
N ASN A 82 -18.75 -16.54 7.21
CA ASN A 82 -19.28 -16.75 8.55
C ASN A 82 -18.45 -17.74 9.40
N ALA A 83 -17.16 -17.94 9.10
CA ALA A 83 -16.29 -18.79 9.90
C ALA A 83 -16.21 -18.29 11.35
N SER A 84 -16.16 -19.21 12.31
CA SER A 84 -15.91 -18.89 13.71
C SER A 84 -14.48 -18.32 13.91
N TRP A 85 -14.25 -17.56 14.98
CA TRP A 85 -12.93 -17.01 15.27
C TRP A 85 -11.83 -18.07 15.38
N PRO A 86 -12.03 -19.20 16.09
CA PRO A 86 -11.02 -20.27 16.12
C PRO A 86 -10.63 -20.73 14.70
N ARG A 87 -11.61 -20.92 13.81
CA ARG A 87 -11.35 -21.29 12.42
C ARG A 87 -10.57 -20.19 11.68
N LYS A 88 -10.89 -18.92 11.87
CA LYS A 88 -10.12 -17.81 11.28
C LYS A 88 -8.66 -17.82 11.72
N PHE A 89 -8.40 -18.03 13.02
CA PHE A 89 -7.03 -18.15 13.54
C PHE A 89 -6.27 -19.34 12.95
N ILE A 90 -6.92 -20.50 12.80
CA ILE A 90 -6.31 -21.67 12.16
C ILE A 90 -5.91 -21.35 10.72
N PHE A 91 -6.78 -20.70 9.95
CA PHE A 91 -6.48 -20.36 8.56
C PHE A 91 -5.47 -19.20 8.44
N TRP A 92 -5.38 -18.31 9.39
CA TRP A 92 -4.28 -17.36 9.47
C TRP A 92 -2.94 -18.08 9.70
N ALA A 93 -2.90 -19.05 10.63
CA ALA A 93 -1.70 -19.85 10.87
C ALA A 93 -1.31 -20.65 9.60
N PHE A 94 -2.26 -21.32 8.94
CA PHE A 94 -2.00 -22.02 7.68
C PHE A 94 -1.49 -21.07 6.58
N SER A 95 -2.08 -19.89 6.44
CA SER A 95 -1.62 -18.90 5.47
C SER A 95 -0.20 -18.44 5.75
N GLY A 96 0.13 -18.22 7.04
CA GLY A 96 1.48 -17.84 7.45
C GLY A 96 2.51 -18.94 7.20
N VAL A 97 2.20 -20.17 7.60
CA VAL A 97 3.10 -21.33 7.38
C VAL A 97 3.32 -21.59 5.89
N LEU A 98 2.25 -21.56 5.09
CA LEU A 98 2.36 -21.77 3.65
C LEU A 98 3.19 -20.67 3.00
N LEU A 99 2.94 -19.39 3.32
CA LEU A 99 3.73 -18.29 2.80
C LEU A 99 5.20 -18.42 3.16
N LEU A 100 5.53 -18.77 4.42
CA LEU A 100 6.92 -18.96 4.84
C LEU A 100 7.58 -20.12 4.09
N ALA A 101 6.86 -21.22 3.87
CA ALA A 101 7.36 -22.35 3.09
C ALA A 101 7.63 -21.98 1.62
N GLU A 102 6.70 -21.23 1.00
CA GLU A 102 6.88 -20.75 -0.38
C GLU A 102 8.03 -19.74 -0.49
N MET A 103 8.16 -18.81 0.47
CA MET A 103 9.27 -17.86 0.51
C MET A 103 10.62 -18.55 0.74
N ALA A 104 10.66 -19.56 1.62
CA ALA A 104 11.86 -20.38 1.84
C ALA A 104 12.25 -21.16 0.56
N LEU A 105 11.27 -21.76 -0.10
CA LEU A 105 11.49 -22.47 -1.38
C LEU A 105 12.01 -21.52 -2.45
N MET A 106 11.38 -20.37 -2.64
CA MET A 106 11.84 -19.36 -3.60
C MET A 106 13.26 -18.87 -3.27
N GLY A 107 13.54 -18.58 -1.98
CA GLY A 107 14.87 -18.17 -1.54
C GLY A 107 15.94 -19.24 -1.80
N TRP A 108 15.62 -20.49 -1.56
CA TRP A 108 16.52 -21.61 -1.84
C TRP A 108 16.77 -21.80 -3.34
N VAL A 109 15.71 -21.83 -4.15
CA VAL A 109 15.82 -22.02 -5.62
C VAL A 109 16.58 -20.88 -6.29
N THR A 110 16.42 -19.64 -5.81
CA THR A 110 17.07 -18.45 -6.39
C THR A 110 18.43 -18.15 -5.79
N GLY A 111 18.84 -18.83 -4.71
CA GLY A 111 20.06 -18.53 -3.97
C GLY A 111 20.02 -17.22 -3.15
N LEU A 112 18.83 -16.60 -3.03
CA LEU A 112 18.64 -15.34 -2.26
C LEU A 112 18.36 -15.60 -0.79
N GLU A 113 18.16 -16.85 -0.40
CA GLU A 113 17.87 -17.29 0.98
C GLU A 113 16.74 -16.46 1.64
N PHE A 114 17.01 -15.88 2.82
CA PHE A 114 16.08 -15.01 3.54
C PHE A 114 16.36 -13.51 3.37
N GLY A 115 17.03 -13.11 2.28
CA GLY A 115 17.37 -11.71 2.00
C GLY A 115 16.18 -10.73 2.06
N TRP A 116 14.96 -11.20 1.80
CA TRP A 116 13.74 -10.40 1.92
C TRP A 116 13.45 -9.91 3.34
N ILE A 117 13.90 -10.64 4.39
CA ILE A 117 13.76 -10.22 5.79
C ILE A 117 14.60 -8.96 6.02
N LYS A 118 15.81 -8.91 5.47
CA LYS A 118 16.68 -7.74 5.57
C LYS A 118 16.05 -6.52 4.88
N ALA A 119 15.34 -6.73 3.76
CA ALA A 119 14.64 -5.66 3.05
C ALA A 119 13.53 -4.99 3.90
N LEU A 120 12.93 -5.69 4.86
CA LEU A 120 11.96 -5.12 5.79
C LEU A 120 12.55 -4.02 6.69
N SER A 121 13.84 -4.11 7.01
CA SER A 121 14.53 -3.17 7.90
C SER A 121 15.15 -1.96 7.18
N THR A 122 15.24 -1.99 5.85
CA THR A 122 15.96 -0.94 5.07
C THR A 122 15.10 0.27 4.73
N THR A 123 13.80 0.24 5.00
CA THR A 123 12.89 1.35 4.72
C THR A 123 12.90 2.35 5.88
N GLY A 124 13.71 3.39 5.77
CA GLY A 124 13.74 4.46 6.78
C GLY A 124 14.73 5.56 6.43
N GLY A 125 14.52 6.76 6.96
CA GLY A 125 15.47 7.85 6.88
C GLY A 125 15.03 9.04 6.03
N GLN A 126 13.97 8.91 5.26
CA GLN A 126 13.39 10.01 4.51
C GLN A 126 11.96 10.28 5.01
N TYR A 127 11.61 11.55 5.13
CA TYR A 127 10.25 11.99 5.39
C TYR A 127 9.82 13.01 4.35
N ILE A 128 8.54 13.06 4.10
CA ILE A 128 7.95 14.00 3.15
C ILE A 128 6.96 14.87 3.92
N TRP A 129 7.13 16.18 3.83
CA TRP A 129 6.42 17.17 4.63
C TRP A 129 4.89 17.10 4.54
N TYR A 130 4.32 16.65 3.41
CA TYR A 130 2.87 16.55 3.24
C TYR A 130 2.23 15.28 3.83
N THR A 131 3.03 14.39 4.42
CA THR A 131 2.45 13.24 5.14
C THR A 131 2.13 13.64 6.58
N PRO A 132 1.09 13.04 7.22
CA PRO A 132 0.75 13.40 8.59
C PRO A 132 1.94 13.28 9.55
N PHE A 133 2.69 12.20 9.49
CA PHE A 133 3.89 12.01 10.33
C PHE A 133 5.07 12.86 9.85
N GLY A 134 5.18 13.13 8.55
CA GLY A 134 6.16 14.05 8.01
C GLY A 134 5.95 15.49 8.47
N LEU A 135 4.70 15.93 8.58
CA LEU A 135 4.36 17.24 9.18
C LEU A 135 4.80 17.32 10.64
N VAL A 136 4.59 16.25 11.42
CA VAL A 136 5.05 16.20 12.83
C VAL A 136 6.57 16.25 12.92
N ILE A 137 7.27 15.54 12.03
CA ILE A 137 8.75 15.59 11.95
C ILE A 137 9.21 16.98 11.54
N GLY A 138 8.58 17.58 10.51
CA GLY A 138 8.89 18.94 10.07
C GLY A 138 8.65 19.98 11.17
N ALA A 139 7.56 19.86 11.92
CA ALA A 139 7.32 20.72 13.07
C ALA A 139 8.39 20.56 14.17
N ALA A 140 8.78 19.32 14.45
CA ALA A 140 9.85 19.07 15.43
C ALA A 140 11.20 19.69 15.00
N SER A 141 11.52 19.73 13.70
CA SER A 141 12.76 20.33 13.19
C SER A 141 12.87 21.83 13.40
N LEU A 142 11.74 22.52 13.66
CA LEU A 142 11.73 23.94 13.98
C LEU A 142 12.25 24.24 15.40
N PHE A 143 12.18 23.25 16.29
CA PHE A 143 12.51 23.44 17.71
C PHE A 143 13.77 22.65 18.14
N VAL A 144 14.12 21.60 17.41
CA VAL A 144 15.22 20.70 17.78
C VAL A 144 16.10 20.44 16.56
N GLN A 145 17.42 20.48 16.75
CA GLN A 145 18.40 20.27 15.68
C GLN A 145 19.48 19.27 16.12
N GLY A 146 20.33 18.84 15.18
CA GLY A 146 21.45 17.93 15.43
C GLY A 146 21.01 16.54 15.85
N ASP A 147 21.80 15.88 16.69
CA ASP A 147 21.57 14.50 17.11
C ASP A 147 20.25 14.29 17.85
N ALA A 148 19.80 15.28 18.62
CA ALA A 148 18.52 15.24 19.31
C ALA A 148 17.35 15.20 18.32
N PHE A 149 17.43 15.91 17.20
CA PHE A 149 16.43 15.83 16.14
C PHE A 149 16.38 14.44 15.52
N GLU A 150 17.51 13.80 15.25
CA GLU A 150 17.56 12.46 14.68
C GLU A 150 16.91 11.41 15.59
N VAL A 151 17.09 11.54 16.91
CA VAL A 151 16.43 10.67 17.90
C VAL A 151 14.91 10.86 17.85
N ILE A 152 14.44 12.12 17.87
CA ILE A 152 13.01 12.45 17.81
C ILE A 152 12.41 11.99 16.50
N ARG A 153 13.08 12.20 15.36
CA ARG A 153 12.65 11.74 14.05
C ARG A 153 12.43 10.23 14.03
N LYS A 154 13.43 9.46 14.49
CA LYS A 154 13.35 7.99 14.57
C LYS A 154 12.21 7.52 15.48
N LEU A 155 11.99 8.22 16.59
CA LEU A 155 10.88 7.92 17.49
C LEU A 155 9.52 8.12 16.79
N ILE A 156 9.32 9.27 16.14
CA ILE A 156 8.08 9.57 15.41
C ILE A 156 7.85 8.55 14.28
N GLU A 157 8.89 8.20 13.52
CA GLU A 157 8.81 7.16 12.49
C GLU A 157 8.41 5.79 13.06
N THR A 158 9.01 5.41 14.18
CA THR A 158 8.73 4.13 14.85
C THR A 158 7.31 4.08 15.38
N VAL A 159 6.85 5.15 16.00
CA VAL A 159 5.47 5.29 16.48
C VAL A 159 4.49 5.25 15.31
N GLY A 160 4.76 5.97 14.24
CA GLY A 160 3.93 5.94 13.03
C GLY A 160 3.81 4.53 12.42
N LYS A 161 4.95 3.85 12.24
CA LYS A 161 4.98 2.46 11.77
C LYS A 161 4.19 1.52 12.70
N GLY A 162 4.34 1.68 14.00
CA GLY A 162 3.61 0.90 15.00
C GLY A 162 2.10 1.12 14.92
N ILE A 163 1.65 2.36 14.87
CA ILE A 163 0.24 2.72 14.70
C ILE A 163 -0.30 2.17 13.37
N GLY A 164 0.44 2.32 12.28
CA GLY A 164 0.07 1.80 10.97
C GLY A 164 -0.11 0.28 10.98
N MET A 165 0.81 -0.44 11.60
CA MET A 165 0.75 -1.89 11.75
C MET A 165 -0.45 -2.32 12.59
N LEU A 166 -0.65 -1.70 13.76
CA LEU A 166 -1.79 -2.00 14.64
C LEU A 166 -3.13 -1.73 13.94
N GLY A 167 -3.22 -0.63 13.19
CA GLY A 167 -4.41 -0.31 12.41
C GLY A 167 -4.67 -1.32 11.29
N ALA A 168 -3.63 -1.78 10.59
CA ALA A 168 -3.77 -2.81 9.56
C ALA A 168 -4.25 -4.15 10.17
N VAL A 169 -3.70 -4.53 11.32
CA VAL A 169 -4.16 -5.71 12.08
C VAL A 169 -5.62 -5.51 12.52
N ALA A 170 -5.96 -4.36 13.09
CA ALA A 170 -7.34 -4.07 13.51
C ALA A 170 -8.33 -4.19 12.33
N MET A 171 -7.95 -3.76 11.11
CA MET A 171 -8.77 -3.92 9.92
C MET A 171 -9.06 -5.39 9.58
N ALA A 172 -8.15 -6.30 9.87
CA ALA A 172 -8.38 -7.73 9.69
C ALA A 172 -9.38 -8.28 10.73
N PHE A 173 -9.42 -7.75 11.95
CA PHE A 173 -10.40 -8.13 12.97
C PHE A 173 -11.78 -7.51 12.74
N VAL A 174 -11.85 -6.26 12.27
CA VAL A 174 -13.11 -5.57 11.97
C VAL A 174 -13.73 -6.05 10.66
N GLY A 175 -12.92 -6.58 9.75
CA GLY A 175 -13.34 -7.05 8.42
C GLY A 175 -14.44 -8.11 8.52
N ARG A 176 -15.66 -7.72 8.13
CA ARG A 176 -16.78 -8.65 7.97
C ARG A 176 -16.69 -9.30 6.58
N ASP A 177 -17.20 -10.52 6.48
CA ASP A 177 -17.14 -11.34 5.25
C ASP A 177 -17.60 -10.64 3.97
N ARG A 178 -18.47 -9.64 4.07
CA ARG A 178 -18.93 -8.85 2.91
C ARG A 178 -17.90 -7.86 2.38
N ASN A 179 -16.96 -7.41 3.21
CA ASN A 179 -16.10 -6.26 2.95
C ASN A 179 -14.60 -6.56 3.09
N ILE A 180 -14.19 -7.84 3.10
CA ILE A 180 -12.79 -8.25 3.31
C ILE A 180 -11.84 -7.51 2.36
N VAL A 181 -12.15 -7.47 1.05
CA VAL A 181 -11.31 -6.77 0.06
C VAL A 181 -11.22 -5.26 0.35
N ARG A 182 -12.32 -4.65 0.81
CA ARG A 182 -12.33 -3.25 1.20
C ARG A 182 -11.43 -3.00 2.42
N HIS A 183 -11.51 -3.88 3.42
CA HIS A 183 -10.67 -3.76 4.61
C HIS A 183 -9.19 -3.99 4.30
N ALA A 184 -8.85 -4.85 3.33
CA ALA A 184 -7.48 -4.97 2.84
C ALA A 184 -6.98 -3.64 2.23
N GLY A 185 -7.78 -2.99 1.38
CA GLY A 185 -7.45 -1.67 0.84
C GLY A 185 -7.35 -0.59 1.92
N LEU A 186 -8.26 -0.59 2.90
CA LEU A 186 -8.21 0.35 4.04
C LEU A 186 -7.00 0.10 4.95
N ALA A 187 -6.59 -1.16 5.15
CA ALA A 187 -5.39 -1.50 5.92
C ALA A 187 -4.14 -0.90 5.27
N ILE A 188 -3.99 -1.06 3.96
CA ILE A 188 -2.88 -0.47 3.20
C ILE A 188 -2.94 1.06 3.28
N LEU A 189 -4.10 1.66 3.04
CA LEU A 189 -4.26 3.12 3.10
C LEU A 189 -3.92 3.66 4.50
N PHE A 190 -4.36 2.99 5.55
CA PHE A 190 -4.06 3.38 6.92
C PHE A 190 -2.56 3.30 7.22
N MET A 191 -1.88 2.24 6.79
CA MET A 191 -0.41 2.13 6.91
C MET A 191 0.29 3.26 6.16
N LEU A 192 -0.18 3.62 4.97
CA LEU A 192 0.38 4.73 4.20
C LEU A 192 0.22 6.06 4.95
N LEU A 193 -0.97 6.34 5.48
CA LEU A 193 -1.23 7.57 6.24
C LEU A 193 -0.37 7.67 7.52
N CYS A 194 0.02 6.53 8.09
CA CYS A 194 0.92 6.48 9.25
C CYS A 194 2.41 6.45 8.86
N SER A 195 2.72 6.41 7.55
CA SER A 195 4.09 6.47 7.06
C SER A 195 4.57 7.92 6.98
N PRO A 196 5.81 8.23 7.39
CA PRO A 196 6.40 9.54 7.17
C PRO A 196 6.75 9.79 5.70
N MET A 197 6.72 8.76 4.87
CA MET A 197 7.04 8.84 3.45
C MET A 197 5.94 8.19 2.61
N ILE A 198 5.28 8.97 1.76
CA ILE A 198 4.29 8.49 0.79
C ILE A 198 4.73 8.93 -0.60
N GLN A 199 5.16 7.98 -1.42
CA GLN A 199 5.41 8.25 -2.83
C GLN A 199 4.07 8.30 -3.59
N PRO A 200 3.97 9.09 -4.66
CA PRO A 200 2.72 9.25 -5.41
C PRO A 200 2.06 7.92 -5.81
N TRP A 201 2.83 6.96 -6.26
CA TRP A 201 2.34 5.65 -6.70
C TRP A 201 1.93 4.70 -5.57
N TYR A 202 2.25 5.00 -4.31
CA TYR A 202 1.85 4.15 -3.17
C TYR A 202 0.33 4.09 -2.99
N LEU A 203 -0.38 5.15 -3.37
CA LEU A 203 -1.85 5.14 -3.35
C LEU A 203 -2.45 4.04 -4.23
N LEU A 204 -1.77 3.69 -5.33
CA LEU A 204 -2.22 2.64 -6.25
C LEU A 204 -2.20 1.24 -5.63
N TRP A 205 -1.56 1.06 -4.47
CA TRP A 205 -1.62 -0.21 -3.73
C TRP A 205 -2.99 -0.46 -3.11
N ALA A 206 -3.69 0.61 -2.70
CA ALA A 206 -5.00 0.54 -2.04
C ALA A 206 -6.18 0.83 -3.00
N ILE A 207 -6.00 1.78 -3.91
CA ILE A 207 -7.07 2.28 -4.79
C ILE A 207 -7.78 1.16 -5.56
N PRO A 208 -7.14 0.17 -6.18
CA PRO A 208 -7.84 -0.88 -6.92
C PRO A 208 -8.77 -1.71 -6.04
N MET A 209 -8.40 -1.99 -4.79
CA MET A 209 -9.26 -2.72 -3.84
C MET A 209 -10.47 -1.89 -3.42
N LEU A 210 -10.27 -0.59 -3.20
CA LEU A 210 -11.35 0.34 -2.85
C LEU A 210 -12.30 0.57 -4.03
N ALA A 211 -11.79 0.74 -5.24
CA ALA A 211 -12.57 0.88 -6.45
C ALA A 211 -13.40 -0.39 -6.76
N ALA A 212 -12.80 -1.58 -6.62
CA ALA A 212 -13.48 -2.86 -6.81
C ALA A 212 -14.64 -3.08 -5.83
N THR A 213 -14.57 -2.51 -4.65
CA THR A 213 -15.62 -2.60 -3.61
C THR A 213 -16.61 -1.43 -3.62
N GLY A 214 -16.29 -0.38 -4.36
CA GLY A 214 -17.14 0.75 -4.69
C GLY A 214 -16.85 2.02 -3.90
N LEU A 215 -16.33 3.01 -4.62
CA LEU A 215 -16.34 4.42 -4.24
C LEU A 215 -17.63 5.01 -4.79
N ARG A 216 -18.64 5.23 -3.95
CA ARG A 216 -20.01 5.52 -4.40
C ARG A 216 -20.50 6.90 -4.02
N SER A 217 -20.09 7.43 -2.87
CA SER A 217 -20.51 8.77 -2.45
C SER A 217 -19.75 9.85 -3.22
N HIS A 218 -20.41 11.00 -3.44
CA HIS A 218 -19.77 12.16 -4.05
C HIS A 218 -18.51 12.58 -3.26
N PHE A 219 -18.57 12.51 -1.94
CA PHE A 219 -17.44 12.81 -1.05
C PHE A 219 -16.25 11.86 -1.33
N GLN A 220 -16.48 10.54 -1.39
CA GLN A 220 -15.41 9.57 -1.69
C GLN A 220 -14.80 9.79 -3.08
N LEU A 221 -15.62 10.12 -4.08
CA LEU A 221 -15.14 10.42 -5.42
C LEU A 221 -14.36 11.74 -5.47
N MET A 222 -14.85 12.76 -4.81
CA MET A 222 -14.16 14.05 -4.71
C MET A 222 -12.76 13.86 -4.11
N TRP A 223 -12.65 13.21 -2.97
CA TRP A 223 -11.35 12.94 -2.33
C TRP A 223 -10.46 12.04 -3.18
N TYR A 224 -11.02 11.08 -3.89
CA TYR A 224 -10.27 10.26 -4.83
C TYR A 224 -9.63 11.13 -5.93
N PHE A 225 -10.40 12.03 -6.54
CA PHE A 225 -9.89 12.91 -7.58
C PHE A 225 -8.88 13.94 -7.03
N ILE A 226 -9.19 14.59 -5.93
CA ILE A 226 -8.28 15.55 -5.28
C ILE A 226 -6.94 14.87 -4.97
N THR A 227 -6.98 13.71 -4.34
CA THR A 227 -5.77 12.96 -3.98
C THR A 227 -4.99 12.53 -5.22
N THR A 228 -5.67 12.08 -6.26
CA THR A 228 -5.02 11.71 -7.53
C THR A 228 -4.33 12.90 -8.17
N LEU A 229 -5.01 14.05 -8.27
CA LEU A 229 -4.44 15.28 -8.85
C LEU A 229 -3.27 15.80 -8.02
N PHE A 230 -3.40 15.82 -6.70
CA PHE A 230 -2.33 16.23 -5.80
C PHE A 230 -1.06 15.39 -6.02
N PHE A 231 -1.18 14.06 -6.01
CA PHE A 231 -0.02 13.19 -6.20
C PHE A 231 0.51 13.21 -7.64
N MET A 232 -0.33 13.47 -8.64
CA MET A 232 0.15 13.71 -10.00
C MET A 232 1.00 14.98 -10.07
N ALA A 233 0.52 16.08 -9.49
CA ALA A 233 1.25 17.34 -9.49
C ALA A 233 2.61 17.18 -8.79
N TYR A 234 2.65 16.53 -7.62
CA TYR A 234 3.90 16.28 -6.90
C TYR A 234 4.81 15.28 -7.60
N GLY A 235 4.27 14.16 -8.10
CA GLY A 235 5.05 13.12 -8.76
C GLY A 235 5.65 13.57 -10.08
N VAL A 236 4.92 14.38 -10.84
CA VAL A 236 5.38 14.93 -12.11
C VAL A 236 6.48 15.97 -11.89
N SER A 237 6.35 16.86 -10.91
CA SER A 237 7.37 17.87 -10.62
C SER A 237 8.71 17.27 -10.16
N ASP A 238 8.68 16.12 -9.47
CA ASP A 238 9.90 15.47 -8.98
C ASP A 238 10.57 14.56 -10.03
N LYS A 239 9.81 14.03 -10.99
CA LYS A 239 10.27 12.96 -11.91
C LYS A 239 10.43 13.40 -13.36
N LEU A 240 9.62 14.33 -13.82
CA LEU A 240 9.86 14.95 -15.12
C LEU A 240 10.92 16.03 -14.92
N ASN A 241 12.17 15.64 -15.09
CA ASN A 241 13.27 16.58 -15.27
C ASN A 241 13.09 17.27 -16.63
N VAL A 242 12.01 18.03 -16.79
CA VAL A 242 11.69 18.88 -17.96
C VAL A 242 12.61 20.10 -17.98
N SER A 243 13.63 20.03 -17.18
CA SER A 243 14.59 21.06 -16.79
C SER A 243 15.29 21.81 -17.93
N PRO A 244 15.56 21.29 -19.15
CA PRO A 244 16.15 22.14 -20.16
C PRO A 244 15.23 23.26 -20.65
N TYR A 245 13.90 23.04 -20.57
CA TYR A 245 12.89 23.97 -21.10
C TYR A 245 12.19 24.81 -20.03
N LEU A 246 12.31 24.42 -18.74
CA LEU A 246 11.66 25.09 -17.61
C LEU A 246 12.68 25.44 -16.52
N ARG A 247 13.91 25.82 -16.91
CA ARG A 247 15.00 26.17 -15.97
C ARG A 247 14.63 27.22 -14.95
N ASP A 248 13.68 28.08 -15.27
CA ASP A 248 13.20 29.16 -14.38
C ASP A 248 11.94 28.79 -13.59
N PHE A 249 11.38 27.59 -13.79
CA PHE A 249 10.24 27.11 -13.02
C PHE A 249 10.77 26.46 -11.74
N ASN A 250 10.85 27.26 -10.70
CA ASN A 250 11.25 26.78 -9.38
C ASN A 250 10.33 25.64 -8.96
N GLN A 251 10.89 24.48 -8.61
CA GLN A 251 10.13 23.30 -8.14
C GLN A 251 9.20 23.67 -6.98
N ASP A 252 9.59 24.61 -6.12
CA ASP A 252 8.78 25.09 -5.01
C ASP A 252 7.55 25.87 -5.48
N MET A 253 7.67 26.63 -6.57
CA MET A 253 6.54 27.33 -7.17
C MET A 253 5.55 26.34 -7.81
N GLY A 254 6.04 25.32 -8.49
CA GLY A 254 5.19 24.24 -9.03
C GLY A 254 4.44 23.49 -7.94
N ARG A 255 5.10 23.20 -6.82
CA ARG A 255 4.51 22.59 -5.64
C ARG A 255 3.46 23.50 -4.99
N LEU A 256 3.77 24.80 -4.86
CA LEU A 256 2.83 25.78 -4.33
C LEU A 256 1.57 25.90 -5.21
N ILE A 257 1.74 26.01 -6.53
CA ILE A 257 0.62 26.04 -7.48
C ILE A 257 -0.22 24.77 -7.39
N ALA A 258 0.41 23.60 -7.34
CA ALA A 258 -0.29 22.31 -7.18
C ALA A 258 -1.07 22.27 -5.86
N THR A 259 -0.49 22.77 -4.77
CA THR A 259 -1.16 22.84 -3.47
C THR A 259 -2.38 23.77 -3.53
N VAL A 260 -2.24 24.94 -4.16
CA VAL A 260 -3.35 25.92 -4.30
C VAL A 260 -4.47 25.38 -5.19
N ILE A 261 -4.16 24.63 -6.25
CA ILE A 261 -5.17 24.04 -7.13
C ILE A 261 -5.91 22.88 -6.44
N CYS A 262 -5.25 22.18 -5.51
CA CYS A 262 -5.81 21.00 -4.83
C CYS A 262 -6.50 21.32 -3.50
N LEU A 263 -6.37 22.54 -2.97
CA LEU A 263 -7.07 23.04 -1.78
C LEU A 263 -8.39 23.72 -2.19
#